data_8e8569d9dc0eef8c5ffa76beb2a41313
#
_entry.id   8e8569d9dc0eef8c5ffa76beb2a41313
#
_cell.length_a   1.000
_cell.length_b   1.000
_cell.length_c   1.000
_cell.angle_alpha   90.00
_cell.angle_beta   90.00
_cell.angle_gamma   90.00
#
_symmetry.space_group_name_H-M   'P 1'
#
loop_
_entity.id
_entity.type
_entity.pdbx_description
1 polymer ?
#
loop_
_entity_poly.entity_id
_entity_poly.type
_entity_poly.pdbx_seq_one_letter_code
_entity_poly.pdbx_strand_id
1 'polypeptide(L)'
;MGRRSPLAHAPRATTSARRDVFVNAKVKAVAGSIVLATDASVGPDRVASGYLATTGHTGLRAHLYPKYLAHPHARVVVTELRAVYWGLRTVLGAHPGRPVEVRVDNLQALRYLHSWQQGGADMPEGYDTHLRSQGRRPSLVKLQMLAEYTPHLTFVHEKAHAGHPLNEAADSLAKLGLRCVRGTVPRSELPRLVPLWATGALTDYRRSLAA
;
A
#
# COMPACT_ATOMS: atom_id res chain seq x y z
N MET A 1 47.52 -31.14 35.43
CA MET A 1 46.15 -30.68 35.75
C MET A 1 45.95 -29.28 35.15
N GLY A 2 45.48 -29.18 33.92
CA GLY A 2 45.27 -27.93 33.21
C GLY A 2 43.77 -27.57 33.21
N ARG A 3 43.38 -26.50 33.88
CA ARG A 3 42.02 -25.97 33.88
C ARG A 3 41.77 -25.26 32.56
N ARG A 4 40.85 -25.75 31.74
CA ARG A 4 40.31 -25.02 30.58
C ARG A 4 39.25 -24.01 31.07
N SER A 5 39.51 -22.75 30.83
CA SER A 5 38.50 -21.67 31.03
C SER A 5 37.35 -21.82 30.05
N PRO A 6 36.10 -21.64 30.47
CA PRO A 6 34.97 -21.64 29.54
C PRO A 6 34.98 -20.37 28.70
N LEU A 7 34.93 -20.54 27.37
CA LEU A 7 34.73 -19.49 26.40
C LEU A 7 33.38 -18.81 26.68
N ALA A 8 33.43 -17.54 27.08
CA ALA A 8 32.28 -16.71 27.23
C ALA A 8 31.56 -16.60 25.86
N HIS A 9 30.35 -17.11 25.76
CA HIS A 9 29.48 -16.90 24.63
C HIS A 9 29.11 -15.40 24.60
N ALA A 10 29.63 -14.70 23.60
CA ALA A 10 29.13 -13.36 23.26
C ALA A 10 27.61 -13.42 23.02
N PRO A 11 26.80 -12.50 23.55
CA PRO A 11 25.38 -12.50 23.29
C PRO A 11 25.16 -12.33 21.78
N ARG A 12 24.48 -13.30 21.15
CA ARG A 12 23.99 -13.18 19.79
C ARG A 12 23.19 -11.88 19.70
N ALA A 13 23.65 -10.97 18.85
CA ALA A 13 22.91 -9.76 18.52
C ALA A 13 21.46 -10.13 18.22
N THR A 14 20.56 -9.63 19.05
CA THR A 14 19.13 -9.80 18.93
C THR A 14 18.71 -9.32 17.55
N THR A 15 18.11 -10.23 16.79
CA THR A 15 17.45 -10.06 15.50
C THR A 15 16.84 -8.67 15.37
N SER A 16 17.34 -7.92 14.39
CA SER A 16 16.77 -6.67 13.88
C SER A 16 15.25 -6.79 13.89
N ALA A 17 14.59 -6.06 14.79
CA ALA A 17 13.15 -5.91 14.83
C ALA A 17 12.66 -5.59 13.41
N ARG A 18 11.65 -6.32 12.93
CA ARG A 18 11.02 -6.12 11.62
C ARG A 18 10.78 -4.62 11.43
N ARG A 19 11.53 -4.03 10.49
CA ARG A 19 11.46 -2.61 10.22
C ARG A 19 10.28 -2.28 9.31
N ASP A 20 9.10 -2.86 9.61
CA ASP A 20 7.87 -2.50 8.93
C ASP A 20 7.53 -1.04 9.27
N VAL A 21 7.22 -0.29 8.27
CA VAL A 21 6.78 1.11 8.37
C VAL A 21 5.30 1.14 8.02
N PHE A 22 4.53 1.80 8.85
CA PHE A 22 3.11 2.02 8.64
C PHE A 22 2.72 3.40 9.16
N VAL A 23 2.19 4.25 8.29
CA VAL A 23 1.69 5.57 8.63
C VAL A 23 0.36 5.78 7.94
N ASN A 24 -0.64 6.18 8.71
CA ASN A 24 -1.89 6.73 8.22
C ASN A 24 -2.04 8.15 8.76
N ALA A 25 -2.59 9.03 7.94
CA ALA A 25 -2.93 10.38 8.33
C ALA A 25 -4.28 10.78 7.72
N LYS A 26 -4.85 11.85 8.24
CA LYS A 26 -6.03 12.49 7.68
C LYS A 26 -5.78 13.98 7.58
N VAL A 27 -6.00 14.54 6.40
CA VAL A 27 -5.88 15.97 6.11
C VAL A 27 -7.22 16.52 5.66
N LYS A 28 -7.32 17.81 5.34
CA LYS A 28 -8.57 18.45 4.89
C LYS A 28 -9.06 17.82 3.57
N ALA A 29 -10.28 17.28 3.60
CA ALA A 29 -10.92 16.66 2.44
C ALA A 29 -11.19 17.64 1.31
N VAL A 30 -11.31 17.12 0.08
CA VAL A 30 -11.92 17.81 -1.06
C VAL A 30 -13.39 17.41 -1.12
N ALA A 31 -14.29 18.37 -1.34
CA ALA A 31 -15.70 18.08 -1.52
C ALA A 31 -15.96 17.33 -2.85
N GLY A 32 -17.01 16.51 -2.89
CA GLY A 32 -17.42 15.78 -4.08
C GLY A 32 -17.32 14.27 -3.97
N SER A 33 -17.04 13.62 -5.09
CA SER A 33 -16.88 12.17 -5.20
C SER A 33 -15.67 11.66 -4.44
N ILE A 34 -15.76 10.44 -3.94
CA ILE A 34 -14.59 9.78 -3.33
C ILE A 34 -13.74 9.17 -4.43
N VAL A 35 -12.56 9.75 -4.63
CA VAL A 35 -11.52 9.22 -5.50
C VAL A 35 -10.35 8.78 -4.63
N LEU A 36 -9.90 7.55 -4.83
CA LEU A 36 -8.76 6.93 -4.16
C LEU A 36 -7.70 6.61 -5.21
N ALA A 37 -6.54 7.22 -5.13
CA ALA A 37 -5.36 6.84 -5.90
C ALA A 37 -4.42 5.98 -5.06
N THR A 38 -3.82 4.98 -5.70
CA THR A 38 -2.92 4.01 -5.05
C THR A 38 -1.74 3.71 -5.94
N ASP A 39 -0.60 3.46 -5.33
CA ASP A 39 0.63 3.11 -6.06
C ASP A 39 1.56 2.26 -5.22
N ALA A 40 2.50 1.57 -5.88
CA ALA A 40 3.51 0.74 -5.27
C ALA A 40 4.93 1.13 -5.70
N SER A 41 5.87 0.94 -4.79
CA SER A 41 7.29 1.07 -5.09
C SER A 41 8.00 -0.21 -4.66
N VAL A 42 8.69 -0.86 -5.62
CA VAL A 42 9.29 -2.18 -5.42
C VAL A 42 10.81 -2.10 -5.57
N GLY A 43 11.50 -2.61 -4.57
CA GLY A 43 12.95 -2.80 -4.58
C GLY A 43 13.33 -4.28 -4.60
N PRO A 44 14.62 -4.59 -4.57
CA PRO A 44 15.11 -5.99 -4.64
C PRO A 44 14.56 -6.88 -3.51
N ASP A 45 14.47 -6.35 -2.29
CA ASP A 45 14.06 -7.08 -1.08
C ASP A 45 13.00 -6.32 -0.25
N ARG A 46 12.55 -5.17 -0.71
CA ARG A 46 11.63 -4.28 0.00
C ARG A 46 10.56 -3.78 -0.93
N VAL A 47 9.38 -3.60 -0.38
CA VAL A 47 8.24 -3.05 -1.09
C VAL A 47 7.56 -1.97 -0.25
N ALA A 48 6.92 -1.05 -0.94
CA ALA A 48 6.11 -0.02 -0.30
C ALA A 48 4.82 0.21 -1.10
N SER A 49 3.77 0.57 -0.40
CA SER A 49 2.48 0.99 -0.95
C SER A 49 2.17 2.39 -0.44
N GLY A 50 1.61 3.23 -1.29
CA GLY A 50 1.12 4.57 -0.96
C GLY A 50 -0.33 4.73 -1.41
N TYR A 51 -1.09 5.57 -0.72
CA TYR A 51 -2.44 5.94 -1.15
C TYR A 51 -2.81 7.34 -0.69
N LEU A 52 -3.67 8.00 -1.47
CA LEU A 52 -4.31 9.27 -1.14
C LEU A 52 -5.75 9.27 -1.66
N ALA A 53 -6.69 9.68 -0.82
CA ALA A 53 -8.10 9.84 -1.18
C ALA A 53 -8.57 11.29 -1.05
N THR A 54 -9.57 11.69 -1.87
CA THR A 54 -10.21 13.01 -1.77
C THR A 54 -10.85 13.27 -0.42
N THR A 55 -11.18 12.22 0.33
CA THR A 55 -11.64 12.30 1.73
C THR A 55 -10.58 12.79 2.72
N GLY A 56 -9.34 13.03 2.25
CA GLY A 56 -8.21 13.40 3.08
C GLY A 56 -7.50 12.22 3.76
N HIS A 57 -8.01 11.00 3.63
CA HIS A 57 -7.31 9.82 4.12
C HIS A 57 -6.10 9.51 3.23
N THR A 58 -4.97 9.34 3.86
CA THR A 58 -3.68 9.07 3.21
C THR A 58 -2.83 8.13 4.04
N GLY A 59 -1.89 7.47 3.41
CA GLY A 59 -0.94 6.66 4.13
C GLY A 59 0.08 5.96 3.26
N LEU A 60 1.04 5.37 3.94
CA LEU A 60 2.02 4.49 3.33
C LEU A 60 2.27 3.27 4.21
N ARG A 61 2.67 2.19 3.55
CA ARG A 61 3.15 0.99 4.21
C ARG A 61 4.36 0.45 3.47
N ALA A 62 5.45 0.16 4.21
CA ALA A 62 6.64 -0.41 3.63
C ALA A 62 7.21 -1.50 4.54
N HIS A 63 7.77 -2.55 3.93
CA HIS A 63 8.31 -3.70 4.65
C HIS A 63 9.31 -4.48 3.80
N LEU A 64 10.05 -5.38 4.45
CA LEU A 64 10.80 -6.41 3.75
C LEU A 64 9.82 -7.34 3.02
N TYR A 65 10.14 -7.64 1.77
CA TYR A 65 9.37 -8.60 0.98
C TYR A 65 10.05 -9.96 1.06
N PRO A 66 9.53 -10.91 1.82
CA PRO A 66 10.12 -12.24 1.90
C PRO A 66 10.11 -12.92 0.54
N LYS A 67 11.26 -13.48 0.14
CA LYS A 67 11.46 -14.10 -1.18
C LYS A 67 10.49 -15.25 -1.49
N TYR A 68 9.90 -15.86 -0.45
CA TYR A 68 8.95 -16.97 -0.56
C TYR A 68 7.49 -16.57 -0.72
N LEU A 69 7.15 -15.26 -0.68
CA LEU A 69 5.75 -14.82 -0.67
C LEU A 69 5.11 -14.65 -2.05
N ALA A 70 5.90 -14.58 -3.10
CA ALA A 70 5.45 -14.59 -4.48
C ALA A 70 6.65 -14.68 -5.43
N HIS A 71 6.41 -15.12 -6.65
CA HIS A 71 7.42 -15.04 -7.71
C HIS A 71 7.90 -13.60 -7.93
N PRO A 72 9.17 -13.37 -8.31
CA PRO A 72 9.69 -12.02 -8.55
C PRO A 72 8.84 -11.20 -9.53
N HIS A 73 8.27 -11.84 -10.58
CA HIS A 73 7.43 -11.15 -11.56
C HIS A 73 6.07 -10.71 -10.98
N ALA A 74 5.50 -11.48 -10.04
CA ALA A 74 4.24 -11.13 -9.38
C ALA A 74 4.41 -10.07 -8.27
N ARG A 75 5.64 -9.76 -7.87
CA ARG A 75 5.91 -8.85 -6.74
C ARG A 75 5.32 -7.46 -6.95
N VAL A 76 5.45 -6.93 -8.17
CA VAL A 76 4.91 -5.60 -8.50
C VAL A 76 3.39 -5.63 -8.34
N VAL A 77 2.71 -6.50 -9.07
CA VAL A 77 1.24 -6.58 -9.05
C VAL A 77 0.69 -6.90 -7.66
N VAL A 78 1.34 -7.76 -6.89
CA VAL A 78 0.95 -8.05 -5.50
C VAL A 78 1.07 -6.79 -4.63
N THR A 79 2.09 -5.95 -4.85
CA THR A 79 2.28 -4.72 -4.05
C THR A 79 1.28 -3.66 -4.45
N GLU A 80 0.96 -3.52 -5.74
CA GLU A 80 -0.10 -2.66 -6.26
C GLU A 80 -1.47 -3.03 -5.67
N LEU A 81 -1.85 -4.29 -5.76
CA LEU A 81 -3.10 -4.79 -5.17
C LEU A 81 -3.14 -4.58 -3.65
N ARG A 82 -2.02 -4.66 -2.96
CA ARG A 82 -1.94 -4.33 -1.53
C ARG A 82 -2.12 -2.83 -1.26
N ALA A 83 -1.63 -1.94 -2.14
CA ALA A 83 -1.88 -0.51 -2.02
C ALA A 83 -3.39 -0.24 -2.11
N VAL A 84 -4.07 -0.83 -3.10
CA VAL A 84 -5.54 -0.79 -3.23
C VAL A 84 -6.23 -1.29 -1.96
N TYR A 85 -5.82 -2.46 -1.44
CA TYR A 85 -6.42 -3.02 -0.22
C TYR A 85 -6.32 -2.07 0.98
N TRP A 86 -5.15 -1.48 1.22
CA TRP A 86 -4.95 -0.60 2.36
C TRP A 86 -5.72 0.71 2.23
N GLY A 87 -5.73 1.30 1.04
CA GLY A 87 -6.51 2.50 0.74
C GLY A 87 -8.01 2.25 0.92
N LEU A 88 -8.55 1.21 0.26
CA LEU A 88 -9.97 0.84 0.36
C LEU A 88 -10.39 0.53 1.79
N ARG A 89 -9.62 -0.27 2.51
CA ARG A 89 -9.92 -0.59 3.91
C ARG A 89 -10.08 0.67 4.76
N THR A 90 -9.23 1.68 4.54
CA THR A 90 -9.27 2.93 5.29
C THR A 90 -10.47 3.79 4.87
N VAL A 91 -10.69 3.94 3.56
CA VAL A 91 -11.75 4.79 3.02
C VAL A 91 -13.14 4.19 3.32
N LEU A 92 -13.35 2.91 3.04
CA LEU A 92 -14.65 2.25 3.27
C LEU A 92 -14.96 2.14 4.78
N GLY A 93 -13.95 1.97 5.62
CA GLY A 93 -14.14 1.98 7.08
C GLY A 93 -14.58 3.33 7.62
N ALA A 94 -14.17 4.43 6.98
CA ALA A 94 -14.55 5.79 7.36
C ALA A 94 -15.83 6.29 6.64
N HIS A 95 -16.14 5.72 5.47
CA HIS A 95 -17.24 6.13 4.60
C HIS A 95 -18.02 4.92 4.08
N PRO A 96 -18.68 4.14 4.95
CA PRO A 96 -19.41 2.94 4.54
C PRO A 96 -20.54 3.28 3.56
N GLY A 97 -20.71 2.43 2.53
CA GLY A 97 -21.79 2.57 1.54
C GLY A 97 -21.62 3.73 0.53
N ARG A 98 -20.56 4.54 0.62
CA ARG A 98 -20.31 5.60 -0.36
C ARG A 98 -19.63 5.03 -1.62
N PRO A 99 -20.03 5.50 -2.82
CA PRO A 99 -19.31 5.19 -4.05
C PRO A 99 -17.83 5.64 -3.98
N VAL A 100 -16.93 4.77 -4.44
CA VAL A 100 -15.49 5.03 -4.46
C VAL A 100 -14.94 4.69 -5.83
N GLU A 101 -14.34 5.67 -6.49
CA GLU A 101 -13.52 5.47 -7.68
C GLU A 101 -12.08 5.20 -7.25
N VAL A 102 -11.54 4.06 -7.65
CA VAL A 102 -10.16 3.65 -7.35
C VAL A 102 -9.32 3.77 -8.60
N ARG A 103 -8.30 4.60 -8.56
CA ARG A 103 -7.35 4.84 -9.66
C ARG A 103 -6.10 4.00 -9.47
N VAL A 104 -5.77 3.20 -10.46
CA VAL A 104 -4.64 2.26 -10.48
C VAL A 104 -3.90 2.40 -11.81
N ASP A 105 -2.59 2.58 -11.77
CA ASP A 105 -1.78 2.71 -13.00
C ASP A 105 -1.27 1.37 -13.54
N ASN A 106 -1.28 0.32 -12.74
CA ASN A 106 -0.86 -1.00 -13.13
C ASN A 106 -1.98 -1.79 -13.80
N LEU A 107 -1.89 -1.97 -15.13
CA LEU A 107 -2.90 -2.70 -15.93
C LEU A 107 -3.11 -4.15 -15.48
N GLN A 108 -2.08 -4.82 -14.98
CA GLN A 108 -2.22 -6.20 -14.50
C GLN A 108 -3.00 -6.24 -13.19
N ALA A 109 -2.74 -5.31 -12.26
CA ALA A 109 -3.53 -5.17 -11.04
C ALA A 109 -4.99 -4.85 -11.36
N LEU A 110 -5.23 -3.95 -12.31
CA LEU A 110 -6.57 -3.58 -12.76
C LEU A 110 -7.34 -4.78 -13.34
N ARG A 111 -6.68 -5.65 -14.14
CA ARG A 111 -7.29 -6.89 -14.65
C ARG A 111 -7.76 -7.82 -13.53
N TYR A 112 -6.96 -8.00 -12.47
CA TYR A 112 -7.38 -8.78 -11.30
C TYR A 112 -8.59 -8.15 -10.62
N LEU A 113 -8.59 -6.84 -10.39
CA LEU A 113 -9.70 -6.14 -9.75
C LEU A 113 -11.01 -6.29 -10.52
N HIS A 114 -10.98 -6.11 -11.85
CA HIS A 114 -12.16 -6.30 -12.70
C HIS A 114 -12.61 -7.78 -12.74
N SER A 115 -11.68 -8.73 -12.82
CA SER A 115 -12.00 -10.16 -12.75
C SER A 115 -12.71 -10.49 -11.43
N TRP A 116 -12.20 -9.99 -10.31
CA TRP A 116 -12.80 -10.22 -8.98
C TRP A 116 -14.17 -9.58 -8.83
N GLN A 117 -14.43 -8.42 -9.45
CA GLN A 117 -15.78 -7.83 -9.50
C GLN A 117 -16.80 -8.72 -10.23
N GLN A 118 -16.32 -9.56 -11.14
CA GLN A 118 -17.13 -10.50 -11.92
C GLN A 118 -17.16 -11.92 -11.30
N GLY A 119 -16.68 -12.08 -10.07
CA GLY A 119 -16.62 -13.38 -9.38
C GLY A 119 -15.41 -14.24 -9.74
N GLY A 120 -14.40 -13.69 -10.41
CA GLY A 120 -13.15 -14.40 -10.69
C GLY A 120 -12.39 -14.76 -9.42
N ALA A 121 -11.70 -15.91 -9.44
CA ALA A 121 -10.99 -16.45 -8.27
C ALA A 121 -9.46 -16.40 -8.39
N ASP A 122 -8.92 -16.04 -9.55
CA ASP A 122 -7.49 -16.07 -9.82
C ASP A 122 -6.71 -15.10 -8.92
N MET A 123 -5.55 -15.56 -8.48
CA MET A 123 -4.60 -14.76 -7.70
C MET A 123 -3.29 -14.60 -8.47
N PRO A 124 -2.51 -13.54 -8.19
CA PRO A 124 -1.17 -13.41 -8.75
C PRO A 124 -0.33 -14.66 -8.49
N GLU A 125 0.48 -15.05 -9.48
CA GLU A 125 1.27 -16.28 -9.46
C GLU A 125 2.11 -16.39 -8.18
N GLY A 126 2.04 -17.57 -7.53
CA GLY A 126 2.75 -17.85 -6.28
C GLY A 126 2.23 -17.08 -5.06
N TYR A 127 1.11 -16.37 -5.16
CA TYR A 127 0.52 -15.71 -4.00
C TYR A 127 -0.10 -16.74 -3.05
N ASP A 128 0.41 -16.80 -1.83
CA ASP A 128 -0.09 -17.71 -0.81
C ASP A 128 -1.45 -17.24 -0.25
N THR A 129 -2.49 -18.04 -0.49
CA THR A 129 -3.87 -17.80 -0.06
C THR A 129 -4.24 -18.43 1.27
N HIS A 130 -3.34 -19.23 1.89
CA HIS A 130 -3.62 -19.89 3.14
C HIS A 130 -3.86 -18.90 4.28
N LEU A 131 -4.68 -19.30 5.23
CA LEU A 131 -4.93 -18.51 6.42
C LEU A 131 -3.62 -18.24 7.18
N ARG A 132 -3.46 -17.01 7.61
CA ARG A 132 -2.33 -16.59 8.45
C ARG A 132 -2.58 -17.02 9.91
N SER A 133 -1.57 -16.81 10.75
CA SER A 133 -1.71 -17.01 12.19
C SER A 133 -3.02 -16.40 12.71
N GLN A 134 -3.68 -17.08 13.63
CA GLN A 134 -4.98 -16.69 14.20
C GLN A 134 -6.14 -16.70 13.17
N GLY A 135 -6.09 -17.54 12.13
CA GLY A 135 -7.16 -17.66 11.13
C GLY A 135 -7.37 -16.43 10.24
N ARG A 136 -6.44 -15.49 10.21
CA ARG A 136 -6.59 -14.26 9.42
C ARG A 136 -6.40 -14.52 7.92
N ARG A 137 -7.37 -14.11 7.12
CA ARG A 137 -7.27 -14.15 5.65
C ARG A 137 -6.16 -13.23 5.14
N PRO A 138 -5.40 -13.63 4.10
CA PRO A 138 -4.43 -12.79 3.40
C PRO A 138 -5.05 -11.51 2.83
N SER A 139 -4.22 -10.48 2.62
CA SER A 139 -4.70 -9.17 2.16
C SER A 139 -5.38 -9.21 0.79
N LEU A 140 -4.86 -9.99 -0.17
CA LEU A 140 -5.46 -10.06 -1.49
C LEU A 140 -6.77 -10.86 -1.50
N VAL A 141 -6.89 -11.91 -0.67
CA VAL A 141 -8.17 -12.62 -0.48
C VAL A 141 -9.23 -11.66 0.08
N LYS A 142 -8.85 -10.79 1.01
CA LYS A 142 -9.76 -9.74 1.52
C LYS A 142 -10.09 -8.69 0.48
N LEU A 143 -9.13 -8.31 -0.37
CA LEU A 143 -9.36 -7.37 -1.46
C LEU A 143 -10.30 -7.96 -2.51
N GLN A 144 -10.10 -9.23 -2.89
CA GLN A 144 -11.00 -9.95 -3.77
C GLN A 144 -12.44 -9.91 -3.25
N MET A 145 -12.65 -10.26 -1.97
CA MET A 145 -13.98 -10.16 -1.35
C MET A 145 -14.55 -8.74 -1.38
N LEU A 146 -13.71 -7.71 -1.15
CA LEU A 146 -14.15 -6.32 -1.25
C LEU A 146 -14.57 -5.97 -2.68
N ALA A 147 -13.80 -6.38 -3.69
CA ALA A 147 -14.12 -6.13 -5.10
C ALA A 147 -15.42 -6.83 -5.51
N GLU A 148 -15.62 -8.08 -5.09
CA GLU A 148 -16.79 -8.89 -5.42
C GLU A 148 -18.07 -8.40 -4.74
N TYR A 149 -17.99 -8.08 -3.44
CA TYR A 149 -19.20 -7.79 -2.62
C TYR A 149 -19.47 -6.31 -2.37
N THR A 150 -18.73 -5.40 -3.00
CA THR A 150 -18.92 -3.95 -2.84
C THR A 150 -19.31 -3.31 -4.18
N PRO A 151 -20.61 -3.28 -4.54
CA PRO A 151 -21.08 -2.91 -5.89
C PRO A 151 -20.84 -1.44 -6.26
N HIS A 152 -20.55 -0.59 -5.28
CA HIS A 152 -20.28 0.84 -5.48
C HIS A 152 -18.79 1.18 -5.61
N LEU A 153 -17.94 0.19 -5.87
CA LEU A 153 -16.55 0.38 -6.26
C LEU A 153 -16.43 0.46 -7.79
N THR A 154 -15.68 1.45 -8.26
CA THR A 154 -15.28 1.55 -9.66
C THR A 154 -13.76 1.55 -9.73
N PHE A 155 -13.18 0.66 -10.53
CA PHE A 155 -11.74 0.62 -10.76
C PHE A 155 -11.42 1.21 -12.13
N VAL A 156 -10.53 2.22 -12.15
CA VAL A 156 -10.20 2.99 -13.35
C VAL A 156 -8.70 2.96 -13.59
N HIS A 157 -8.30 2.80 -14.84
CA HIS A 157 -6.90 2.94 -15.22
C HIS A 157 -6.48 4.40 -15.17
N GLU A 158 -5.43 4.69 -14.41
CA GLU A 158 -4.76 5.99 -14.44
C GLU A 158 -3.44 5.84 -15.19
N LYS A 159 -3.23 6.67 -16.20
CA LYS A 159 -1.96 6.66 -16.92
C LYS A 159 -0.83 7.15 -16.00
N ALA A 160 0.20 6.32 -15.82
CA ALA A 160 1.36 6.67 -15.02
C ALA A 160 2.00 7.98 -15.54
N HIS A 161 2.40 8.85 -14.61
CA HIS A 161 3.07 10.13 -14.90
C HIS A 161 2.30 11.07 -15.85
N ALA A 162 0.97 10.97 -15.88
CA ALA A 162 0.12 11.88 -16.64
C ALA A 162 -0.19 13.20 -15.91
N GLY A 163 0.43 13.45 -14.77
CA GLY A 163 0.24 14.68 -13.99
C GLY A 163 -1.00 14.72 -13.12
N HIS A 164 -1.70 13.58 -12.93
CA HIS A 164 -2.85 13.53 -12.03
C HIS A 164 -2.41 13.65 -10.55
N PRO A 165 -2.80 14.73 -9.83
CA PRO A 165 -2.18 15.06 -8.53
C PRO A 165 -2.30 13.97 -7.47
N LEU A 166 -3.43 13.23 -7.44
CA LEU A 166 -3.61 12.15 -6.47
C LEU A 166 -2.70 10.96 -6.77
N ASN A 167 -2.50 10.61 -8.05
CA ASN A 167 -1.65 9.49 -8.46
C ASN A 167 -0.17 9.81 -8.19
N GLU A 168 0.29 11.00 -8.56
CA GLU A 168 1.65 11.47 -8.27
C GLU A 168 1.94 11.48 -6.75
N ALA A 169 0.93 11.79 -5.93
CA ALA A 169 1.07 11.74 -4.49
C ALA A 169 1.14 10.30 -3.97
N ALA A 170 0.34 9.37 -4.49
CA ALA A 170 0.40 7.95 -4.10
C ALA A 170 1.76 7.35 -4.43
N ASP A 171 2.31 7.62 -5.63
CA ASP A 171 3.67 7.25 -6.04
C ASP A 171 4.73 7.85 -5.10
N SER A 172 4.63 9.15 -4.82
CA SER A 172 5.55 9.83 -3.90
C SER A 172 5.53 9.22 -2.50
N LEU A 173 4.35 8.89 -1.98
CA LEU A 173 4.19 8.22 -0.67
C LEU A 173 4.77 6.80 -0.67
N ALA A 174 4.56 6.02 -1.74
CA ALA A 174 5.17 4.70 -1.89
C ALA A 174 6.71 4.81 -1.91
N LYS A 175 7.26 5.74 -2.71
CA LYS A 175 8.72 6.02 -2.76
C LYS A 175 9.26 6.48 -1.40
N LEU A 176 8.52 7.32 -0.67
CA LEU A 176 8.89 7.75 0.68
C LEU A 176 8.97 6.54 1.64
N GLY A 177 7.98 5.65 1.62
CA GLY A 177 7.98 4.42 2.39
C GLY A 177 9.19 3.54 2.08
N LEU A 178 9.50 3.36 0.79
CA LEU A 178 10.65 2.57 0.35
C LEU A 178 11.98 3.18 0.83
N ARG A 179 12.15 4.50 0.73
CA ARG A 179 13.31 5.22 1.27
C ARG A 179 13.45 5.05 2.78
N CYS A 180 12.34 5.08 3.50
CA CYS A 180 12.34 4.90 4.95
C CYS A 180 12.81 3.49 5.36
N VAL A 181 12.32 2.43 4.73
CA VAL A 181 12.78 1.06 5.06
C VAL A 181 14.21 0.77 4.58
N ARG A 182 14.72 1.56 3.64
CA ARG A 182 16.15 1.56 3.24
C ARG A 182 17.03 2.35 4.20
N GLY A 183 16.45 3.12 5.10
CA GLY A 183 17.16 3.94 6.08
C GLY A 183 17.67 5.29 5.54
N THR A 184 17.24 5.71 4.34
CA THR A 184 17.61 7.02 3.76
C THR A 184 16.70 8.14 4.24
N VAL A 185 15.56 7.82 4.82
CA VAL A 185 14.64 8.77 5.48
C VAL A 185 14.36 8.26 6.89
N PRO A 186 14.59 9.08 7.94
CA PRO A 186 14.26 8.70 9.32
C PRO A 186 12.75 8.46 9.49
N ARG A 187 12.38 7.43 10.27
CA ARG A 187 10.96 7.15 10.58
C ARG A 187 10.26 8.31 11.29
N SER A 188 11.00 9.06 12.10
CA SER A 188 10.51 10.23 12.83
C SER A 188 10.01 11.35 11.91
N GLU A 189 10.45 11.38 10.64
CA GLU A 189 9.98 12.37 9.66
C GLU A 189 8.62 12.03 9.03
N LEU A 190 8.22 10.77 9.02
CA LEU A 190 7.01 10.35 8.33
C LEU A 190 5.73 10.99 8.86
N PRO A 191 5.51 11.14 10.19
CA PRO A 191 4.32 11.81 10.72
C PRO A 191 4.17 13.27 10.26
N ARG A 192 5.28 13.92 9.90
CA ARG A 192 5.30 15.28 9.34
C ARG A 192 5.16 15.27 7.82
N LEU A 193 5.92 14.41 7.13
CA LEU A 193 5.98 14.42 5.65
C LEU A 193 4.70 13.90 4.99
N VAL A 194 4.09 12.83 5.54
CA VAL A 194 2.90 12.22 4.94
C VAL A 194 1.72 13.20 4.86
N PRO A 195 1.29 13.89 5.94
CA PRO A 195 0.21 14.86 5.85
C PRO A 195 0.60 16.11 5.05
N LEU A 196 1.86 16.52 5.08
CA LEU A 196 2.33 17.67 4.29
C LEU A 196 2.16 17.42 2.79
N TRP A 197 2.64 16.28 2.28
CA TRP A 197 2.55 15.94 0.87
C TRP A 197 1.11 15.70 0.43
N ALA A 198 0.31 15.04 1.25
CA ALA A 198 -1.11 14.84 0.98
C ALA A 198 -1.88 16.17 0.89
N THR A 199 -1.57 17.14 1.75
CA THR A 199 -2.20 18.48 1.73
C THR A 199 -1.85 19.22 0.46
N GLY A 200 -0.60 19.19 0.02
CA GLY A 200 -0.16 19.79 -1.25
C GLY A 200 -0.92 19.18 -2.43
N ALA A 201 -0.90 17.87 -2.55
CA ALA A 201 -1.56 17.17 -3.65
C ALA A 201 -3.07 17.40 -3.70
N LEU A 202 -3.77 17.43 -2.56
CA LEU A 202 -5.20 17.76 -2.53
C LEU A 202 -5.47 19.23 -2.87
N THR A 203 -4.54 20.12 -2.63
CA THR A 203 -4.63 21.52 -3.07
C THR A 203 -4.50 21.61 -4.59
N ASP A 204 -3.54 20.90 -5.16
CA ASP A 204 -3.35 20.85 -6.61
C ASP A 204 -4.52 20.14 -7.31
N TYR A 205 -5.05 19.07 -6.72
CA TYR A 205 -6.26 18.42 -7.21
C TYR A 205 -7.49 19.35 -7.21
N ARG A 206 -7.69 20.17 -6.16
CA ARG A 206 -8.76 21.18 -6.18
C ARG A 206 -8.59 22.20 -7.31
N ARG A 207 -7.36 22.63 -7.57
CA ARG A 207 -7.06 23.57 -8.66
C ARG A 207 -7.37 22.95 -10.03
N SER A 208 -7.02 21.66 -10.23
CA SER A 208 -7.31 20.96 -11.49
C SER A 208 -8.80 20.73 -11.74
N LEU A 209 -9.65 20.71 -10.70
CA LEU A 209 -11.10 20.63 -10.86
C LEU A 209 -11.75 22.00 -11.20
N ALA A 210 -11.03 23.09 -10.97
CA ALA A 210 -11.53 24.45 -11.20
C ALA A 210 -11.04 25.05 -12.54
N ALA A 211 -10.13 24.36 -13.22
CA ALA A 211 -9.57 24.73 -14.53
C ALA A 211 -10.37 24.12 -15.67
#